data_7d03fd602908ce7b4dbebddfb35e51b5
#
_entry.id   7d03fd602908ce7b4dbebddfb35e51b5
#
_cell.length_a   1.000
_cell.length_b   1.000
_cell.length_c   1.000
_cell.angle_alpha   90.00
_cell.angle_beta   90.00
_cell.angle_gamma   90.00
#
_symmetry.space_group_name_H-M   'P 1'
#
loop_
_entity.id
_entity.type
_entity.pdbx_description
1 polymer ?
#
loop_
_entity_poly.entity_id
_entity_poly.type
_entity_poly.pdbx_seq_one_letter_code
_entity_poly.pdbx_strand_id
1 'polypeptide(L)'
;MYVIFSFSAQPGTVSGSLSYKVSEIIVESANDAFELHWSDAEVVHYTDRIHHTVRKIAHVTEYFLLAISVSFPLYVYGVRGIWLPLLAGFLCVGFAGLDEYHQSFVAGRGPSVRDVGIDSIGIFIGILMVQFFCFLGRITIFRPLAKHKKRI
;
A
#
# COMPACT_ATOMS: atom_id res chain seq x y z
N MET A 1 10.74 -1.41 4.61
CA MET A 1 11.57 -1.34 3.39
C MET A 1 12.16 -2.69 2.99
N TYR A 2 12.87 -3.42 3.88
CA TYR A 2 13.44 -4.73 3.52
C TYR A 2 12.40 -5.74 3.02
N VAL A 3 11.24 -5.83 3.67
CA VAL A 3 10.14 -6.74 3.30
C VAL A 3 9.63 -6.44 1.89
N ILE A 4 9.33 -5.18 1.59
CA ILE A 4 8.87 -4.75 0.26
C ILE A 4 9.91 -5.10 -0.80
N PHE A 5 11.18 -4.77 -0.53
CA PHE A 5 12.28 -5.08 -1.44
C PHE A 5 12.46 -6.58 -1.69
N SER A 6 12.30 -7.42 -0.66
CA SER A 6 12.42 -8.88 -0.81
C SER A 6 11.26 -9.50 -1.61
N PHE A 7 10.04 -8.98 -1.46
CA PHE A 7 8.91 -9.38 -2.29
C PHE A 7 9.05 -8.89 -3.74
N SER A 8 9.53 -7.67 -3.90
CA SER A 8 9.77 -7.05 -5.19
C SER A 8 10.90 -7.73 -5.98
N ALA A 9 11.90 -8.27 -5.31
CA ALA A 9 13.02 -9.03 -5.91
C ALA A 9 12.61 -10.42 -6.44
N GLN A 10 11.40 -10.91 -6.14
CA GLN A 10 10.94 -12.21 -6.62
C GLN A 10 10.68 -12.18 -8.14
N PRO A 11 11.06 -13.27 -8.87
CA PRO A 11 10.73 -13.42 -10.28
C PRO A 11 9.24 -13.18 -10.55
N GLY A 12 8.92 -12.57 -11.68
CA GLY A 12 7.53 -12.27 -12.06
C GLY A 12 6.60 -13.49 -12.05
N THR A 13 7.15 -14.69 -12.29
CA THR A 13 6.42 -15.96 -12.20
C THR A 13 6.00 -16.31 -10.79
N VAL A 14 6.86 -16.09 -9.78
CA VAL A 14 6.56 -16.40 -8.36
C VAL A 14 5.56 -15.40 -7.79
N SER A 15 5.79 -14.11 -8.01
CA SER A 15 4.85 -13.06 -7.59
C SER A 15 3.49 -13.18 -8.33
N GLY A 16 3.52 -13.61 -9.60
CA GLY A 16 2.31 -13.89 -10.38
C GLY A 16 1.52 -15.07 -9.84
N SER A 17 2.19 -16.16 -9.44
CA SER A 17 1.52 -17.35 -8.89
C SER A 17 0.85 -17.06 -7.55
N LEU A 18 1.43 -16.19 -6.71
CA LEU A 18 0.83 -15.81 -5.42
C LEU A 18 -0.45 -14.99 -5.63
N SER A 19 -0.39 -13.97 -6.50
CA SER A 19 -1.57 -13.17 -6.82
C SER A 19 -2.65 -13.99 -7.52
N TYR A 20 -2.27 -14.97 -8.34
CA TYR A 20 -3.19 -15.89 -8.98
C TYR A 20 -3.95 -16.74 -7.95
N LYS A 21 -3.24 -17.37 -7.00
CA LYS A 21 -3.87 -18.14 -5.91
C LYS A 21 -4.84 -17.30 -5.06
N VAL A 22 -4.45 -16.07 -4.72
CA VAL A 22 -5.35 -15.17 -3.99
C VAL A 22 -6.59 -14.84 -4.82
N SER A 23 -6.42 -14.63 -6.12
CA SER A 23 -7.53 -14.35 -7.05
C SER A 23 -8.47 -15.55 -7.18
N GLU A 24 -7.92 -16.76 -7.27
CA GLU A 24 -8.67 -18.02 -7.30
C GLU A 24 -9.53 -18.17 -6.04
N ILE A 25 -8.94 -17.99 -4.86
CA ILE A 25 -9.69 -18.02 -3.58
C ILE A 25 -10.82 -16.99 -3.55
N ILE A 26 -10.57 -15.78 -4.08
CA ILE A 26 -11.60 -14.72 -4.13
C ILE A 26 -12.76 -15.15 -5.05
N VAL A 27 -12.45 -15.68 -6.25
CA VAL A 27 -13.46 -16.12 -7.22
C VAL A 27 -14.26 -17.32 -6.68
N GLU A 28 -13.58 -18.32 -6.12
CA GLU A 28 -14.24 -19.48 -5.50
C GLU A 28 -15.13 -19.06 -4.33
N SER A 29 -14.61 -18.20 -3.43
CA SER A 29 -15.41 -17.68 -2.31
C SER A 29 -16.62 -16.90 -2.77
N ALA A 30 -16.51 -16.14 -3.86
CA ALA A 30 -17.64 -15.42 -4.44
C ALA A 30 -18.65 -16.38 -5.08
N ASN A 31 -18.16 -17.41 -5.79
CA ASN A 31 -19.01 -18.46 -6.36
C ASN A 31 -19.86 -19.14 -5.30
N ASP A 32 -19.24 -19.51 -4.17
CA ASP A 32 -19.91 -20.17 -3.05
C ASP A 32 -20.86 -19.22 -2.30
N ALA A 33 -20.42 -17.99 -2.00
CA ALA A 33 -21.21 -17.04 -1.21
C ALA A 33 -22.46 -16.53 -1.95
N PHE A 34 -22.41 -16.45 -3.27
CA PHE A 34 -23.50 -15.98 -4.13
C PHE A 34 -24.23 -17.11 -4.88
N GLU A 35 -23.88 -18.40 -4.61
CA GLU A 35 -24.47 -19.58 -5.25
C GLU A 35 -24.51 -19.48 -6.79
N LEU A 36 -23.41 -18.99 -7.39
CA LEU A 36 -23.37 -18.67 -8.82
C LEU A 36 -23.27 -19.92 -9.72
N HIS A 37 -22.88 -21.05 -9.13
CA HIS A 37 -22.77 -22.36 -9.80
C HIS A 37 -21.86 -22.33 -11.05
N TRP A 38 -20.79 -21.54 -10.99
CA TRP A 38 -19.80 -21.46 -12.06
C TRP A 38 -19.08 -22.80 -12.27
N SER A 39 -18.85 -23.15 -13.50
CA SER A 39 -17.99 -24.27 -13.87
C SER A 39 -16.52 -23.94 -13.60
N ASP A 40 -15.66 -24.97 -13.52
CA ASP A 40 -14.21 -24.81 -13.34
C ASP A 40 -13.59 -23.90 -14.43
N ALA A 41 -14.09 -23.97 -15.66
CA ALA A 41 -13.64 -23.13 -16.77
C ALA A 41 -13.98 -21.64 -16.57
N GLU A 42 -15.14 -21.35 -15.97
CA GLU A 42 -15.56 -19.99 -15.65
C GLU A 42 -14.75 -19.43 -14.47
N VAL A 43 -14.49 -20.25 -13.44
CA VAL A 43 -13.63 -19.87 -12.31
C VAL A 43 -12.24 -19.50 -12.82
N VAL A 44 -11.62 -20.30 -13.67
CA VAL A 44 -10.32 -19.99 -14.28
C VAL A 44 -10.41 -18.70 -15.10
N HIS A 45 -11.44 -18.52 -15.91
CA HIS A 45 -11.61 -17.31 -16.71
C HIS A 45 -11.72 -16.03 -15.88
N TYR A 46 -12.48 -16.04 -14.80
CA TYR A 46 -12.62 -14.89 -13.91
C TYR A 46 -11.32 -14.64 -13.11
N THR A 47 -10.63 -15.71 -12.67
CA THR A 47 -9.34 -15.63 -12.00
C THR A 47 -8.31 -14.93 -12.88
N ASP A 48 -8.22 -15.32 -14.17
CA ASP A 48 -7.32 -14.68 -15.14
C ASP A 48 -7.64 -13.20 -15.35
N ARG A 49 -8.90 -12.81 -15.26
CA ARG A 49 -9.29 -11.42 -15.39
C ARG A 49 -8.89 -10.55 -14.21
N ILE A 50 -9.00 -11.06 -12.99
CA ILE A 50 -8.79 -10.24 -11.79
C ILE A 50 -7.38 -10.29 -11.22
N HIS A 51 -6.55 -11.30 -11.55
CA HIS A 51 -5.24 -11.48 -10.91
C HIS A 51 -4.30 -10.28 -11.09
N HIS A 52 -4.36 -9.59 -12.23
CA HIS A 52 -3.61 -8.36 -12.44
C HIS A 52 -4.05 -7.22 -11.52
N THR A 53 -5.35 -7.11 -11.30
CA THR A 53 -5.94 -6.10 -10.40
C THR A 53 -5.60 -6.42 -8.95
N VAL A 54 -5.71 -7.68 -8.54
CA VAL A 54 -5.32 -8.13 -7.19
C VAL A 54 -3.86 -7.82 -6.91
N ARG A 55 -2.96 -8.07 -7.87
CA ARG A 55 -1.55 -7.72 -7.74
C ARG A 55 -1.34 -6.21 -7.54
N LYS A 56 -2.04 -5.37 -8.31
CA LYS A 56 -1.93 -3.91 -8.16
C LYS A 56 -2.47 -3.43 -6.82
N ILE A 57 -3.57 -3.99 -6.33
CA ILE A 57 -4.10 -3.68 -5.00
C ILE A 57 -3.10 -4.07 -3.90
N ALA A 58 -2.42 -5.21 -4.03
CA ALA A 58 -1.38 -5.61 -3.10
C ALA A 58 -0.24 -4.56 -3.03
N HIS A 59 0.28 -4.11 -4.18
CA HIS A 59 1.30 -3.05 -4.23
C HIS A 59 0.81 -1.74 -3.59
N VAL A 60 -0.37 -1.26 -3.94
CA VAL A 60 -0.97 -0.07 -3.32
C VAL A 60 -1.04 -0.22 -1.79
N THR A 61 -1.42 -1.41 -1.31
CA THR A 61 -1.50 -1.70 0.14
C THR A 61 -0.11 -1.71 0.79
N GLU A 62 0.89 -2.30 0.15
CA GLU A 62 2.28 -2.29 0.64
C GLU A 62 2.83 -0.87 0.78
N TYR A 63 2.64 -0.03 -0.23
CA TYR A 63 3.08 1.37 -0.20
C TYR A 63 2.26 2.25 0.74
N PHE A 64 0.98 1.94 0.92
CA PHE A 64 0.14 2.55 1.96
C PHE A 64 0.69 2.27 3.36
N LEU A 65 1.02 1.02 3.68
CA LEU A 65 1.62 0.65 4.97
C LEU A 65 3.01 1.25 5.16
N LEU A 66 3.81 1.32 4.09
CA LEU A 66 5.11 2.01 4.10
C LEU A 66 4.93 3.49 4.46
N ALA A 67 3.97 4.15 3.83
CA ALA A 67 3.70 5.57 4.07
C ALA A 67 3.28 5.84 5.52
N ILE A 68 2.45 4.98 6.11
CA ILE A 68 2.11 5.06 7.54
C ILE A 68 3.35 4.91 8.40
N SER A 69 4.18 3.89 8.11
CA SER A 69 5.39 3.57 8.87
C SER A 69 6.44 4.68 8.82
N VAL A 70 6.47 5.47 7.75
CA VAL A 70 7.36 6.62 7.61
C VAL A 70 6.75 7.89 8.21
N SER A 71 5.46 8.15 7.92
CA SER A 71 4.80 9.40 8.31
C SER A 71 4.55 9.49 9.81
N PHE A 72 4.22 8.39 10.46
CA PHE A 72 3.89 8.40 11.89
C PHE A 72 5.10 8.79 12.76
N PRO A 73 6.30 8.20 12.61
CA PRO A 73 7.49 8.68 13.31
C PRO A 73 7.82 10.15 12.99
N LEU A 74 7.78 10.56 11.72
CA LEU A 74 8.06 11.94 11.34
C LEU A 74 7.12 12.92 12.06
N TYR A 75 5.83 12.57 12.17
CA TYR A 75 4.85 13.38 12.90
C TYR A 75 5.19 13.46 14.39
N VAL A 76 5.58 12.34 15.01
CA VAL A 76 5.99 12.29 16.43
C VAL A 76 7.23 13.15 16.67
N TYR A 77 8.21 13.14 15.76
CA TYR A 77 9.39 14.01 15.81
C TYR A 77 9.11 15.48 15.51
N GLY A 78 7.86 15.85 15.23
CA GLY A 78 7.43 17.24 15.11
C GLY A 78 7.31 17.76 13.68
N VAL A 79 7.52 16.93 12.66
CA VAL A 79 7.25 17.29 11.26
C VAL A 79 5.74 17.36 11.05
N ARG A 80 5.20 18.55 10.78
CA ARG A 80 3.75 18.80 10.72
C ARG A 80 3.36 19.66 9.53
N GLY A 81 2.05 19.78 9.30
CA GLY A 81 1.49 20.59 8.22
C GLY A 81 1.95 20.08 6.85
N ILE A 82 2.33 20.99 5.96
CA ILE A 82 2.74 20.67 4.60
C ILE A 82 4.08 19.92 4.53
N TRP A 83 4.95 20.07 5.53
CA TRP A 83 6.26 19.42 5.55
C TRP A 83 6.17 17.90 5.72
N LEU A 84 5.12 17.41 6.39
CA LEU A 84 4.93 15.98 6.55
C LEU A 84 4.66 15.28 5.22
N PRO A 85 3.66 15.68 4.39
CA PRO A 85 3.44 15.04 3.10
C PRO A 85 4.57 15.27 2.12
N LEU A 86 5.26 16.42 2.17
CA LEU A 86 6.42 16.64 1.30
C LEU A 86 7.57 15.70 1.62
N LEU A 87 7.96 15.58 2.89
CA LEU A 87 9.10 14.74 3.28
C LEU A 87 8.76 13.25 3.19
N ALA A 88 7.62 12.82 3.74
CA ALA A 88 7.19 11.43 3.67
C ALA A 88 6.88 11.00 2.23
N GLY A 89 6.22 11.87 1.44
CA GLY A 89 5.96 11.64 0.03
C GLY A 89 7.23 11.48 -0.77
N PHE A 90 8.20 12.39 -0.60
CA PHE A 90 9.50 12.31 -1.27
C PHE A 90 10.23 10.99 -0.95
N LEU A 91 10.27 10.60 0.31
CA LEU A 91 10.93 9.35 0.74
C LEU A 91 10.22 8.12 0.18
N CYS A 92 8.89 8.05 0.27
CA CYS A 92 8.13 6.88 -0.16
C CYS A 92 8.04 6.76 -1.69
N VAL A 93 7.80 7.87 -2.41
CA VAL A 93 7.77 7.87 -3.89
C VAL A 93 9.17 7.61 -4.45
N GLY A 94 10.21 8.19 -3.82
CA GLY A 94 11.59 7.89 -4.18
C GLY A 94 11.92 6.41 -4.01
N PHE A 95 11.45 5.79 -2.93
CA PHE A 95 11.61 4.35 -2.71
C PHE A 95 10.82 3.53 -3.74
N ALA A 96 9.58 3.92 -4.10
CA ALA A 96 8.81 3.25 -5.14
C ALA A 96 9.51 3.32 -6.51
N GLY A 97 10.10 4.47 -6.84
CA GLY A 97 10.90 4.61 -8.06
C GLY A 97 12.17 3.75 -8.07
N LEU A 98 12.86 3.63 -6.93
CA LEU A 98 14.02 2.76 -6.78
C LEU A 98 13.63 1.28 -6.86
N ASP A 99 12.50 0.92 -6.28
CA ASP A 99 11.96 -0.44 -6.34
C ASP A 99 11.62 -0.83 -7.78
N GLU A 100 10.93 0.04 -8.51
CA GLU A 100 10.60 -0.18 -9.93
C GLU A 100 11.86 -0.25 -10.81
N TYR A 101 12.86 0.60 -10.52
CA TYR A 101 14.17 0.50 -11.17
C TYR A 101 14.84 -0.84 -10.89
N HIS A 102 14.81 -1.32 -9.65
CA HIS A 102 15.34 -2.63 -9.30
C HIS A 102 14.56 -3.77 -10.01
N GLN A 103 13.25 -3.66 -10.11
CA GLN A 103 12.43 -4.64 -10.84
C GLN A 103 12.78 -4.76 -12.32
N SER A 104 13.35 -3.71 -12.92
CA SER A 104 13.79 -3.76 -14.31
C SER A 104 14.90 -4.79 -14.58
N PHE A 105 15.63 -5.19 -13.53
CA PHE A 105 16.66 -6.24 -13.59
C PHE A 105 16.13 -7.64 -13.28
N VAL A 106 14.85 -7.77 -12.88
CA VAL A 106 14.23 -9.05 -12.54
C VAL A 106 13.59 -9.68 -13.77
N ALA A 107 13.90 -10.95 -14.02
CA ALA A 107 13.36 -11.67 -15.19
C ALA A 107 11.82 -11.68 -15.19
N GLY A 108 11.24 -11.34 -16.34
CA GLY A 108 9.78 -11.31 -16.52
C GLY A 108 9.07 -10.08 -15.97
N ARG A 109 9.82 -9.03 -15.57
CA ARG A 109 9.27 -7.71 -15.18
C ARG A 109 9.84 -6.62 -16.08
N GLY A 110 8.99 -5.65 -16.45
CA GLY A 110 9.41 -4.45 -17.17
C GLY A 110 9.16 -3.22 -16.31
N PRO A 111 10.08 -2.20 -16.34
CA PRO A 111 9.90 -0.98 -15.57
C PRO A 111 8.68 -0.21 -16.08
N SER A 112 7.86 0.29 -15.16
CA SER A 112 6.63 1.01 -15.48
C SER A 112 6.46 2.24 -14.60
N VAL A 113 6.67 3.41 -15.18
CA VAL A 113 6.37 4.69 -14.51
C VAL A 113 4.90 4.77 -14.05
N ARG A 114 4.01 4.06 -14.77
CA ARG A 114 2.59 3.96 -14.42
C ARG A 114 2.39 3.25 -13.07
N ASP A 115 3.21 2.23 -12.78
CA ASP A 115 3.08 1.47 -11.54
C ASP A 115 3.56 2.32 -10.36
N VAL A 116 4.64 3.12 -10.50
CA VAL A 116 5.01 4.15 -9.51
C VAL A 116 3.86 5.14 -9.25
N GLY A 117 3.12 5.53 -10.29
CA GLY A 117 1.95 6.39 -10.16
C GLY A 117 0.81 5.74 -9.35
N ILE A 118 0.57 4.45 -9.57
CA ILE A 118 -0.46 3.68 -8.85
C ILE A 118 -0.04 3.51 -7.38
N ASP A 119 1.21 3.16 -7.11
CA ASP A 119 1.76 3.02 -5.76
C ASP A 119 1.71 4.34 -4.98
N SER A 120 1.92 5.47 -5.69
CA SER A 120 1.79 6.81 -5.11
C SER A 120 0.39 7.11 -4.56
N ILE A 121 -0.66 6.50 -5.10
CA ILE A 121 -2.03 6.63 -4.57
C ILE A 121 -2.07 6.05 -3.15
N GLY A 122 -1.53 4.85 -2.94
CA GLY A 122 -1.42 4.24 -1.60
C GLY A 122 -0.61 5.11 -0.64
N ILE A 123 0.52 5.65 -1.11
CA ILE A 123 1.38 6.54 -0.33
C ILE A 123 0.61 7.77 0.16
N PHE A 124 -0.07 8.48 -0.73
CA PHE A 124 -0.80 9.69 -0.36
C PHE A 124 -1.96 9.40 0.59
N ILE A 125 -2.72 8.32 0.38
CA ILE A 125 -3.79 7.91 1.30
C ILE A 125 -3.21 7.63 2.69
N GLY A 126 -2.09 6.90 2.80
CA GLY A 126 -1.42 6.60 4.06
C GLY A 126 -0.95 7.85 4.81
N ILE A 127 -0.33 8.80 4.11
CA ILE A 127 0.11 10.08 4.68
C ILE A 127 -1.08 10.88 5.21
N LEU A 128 -2.14 11.03 4.40
CA LEU A 128 -3.34 11.77 4.79
C LEU A 128 -4.04 11.13 5.98
N MET A 129 -4.08 9.80 6.03
CA MET A 129 -4.64 9.07 7.16
C MET A 129 -3.86 9.36 8.45
N VAL A 130 -2.54 9.32 8.42
CA VAL A 130 -1.70 9.66 9.59
C VAL A 130 -1.94 11.12 10.02
N GLN A 131 -1.96 12.06 9.08
CA GLN A 131 -2.25 13.46 9.39
C GLN A 131 -3.61 13.64 10.06
N PHE A 132 -4.64 13.00 9.52
CA PHE A 132 -6.00 13.10 10.03
C PHE A 132 -6.12 12.53 11.45
N PHE A 133 -5.65 11.30 11.67
CA PHE A 133 -5.75 10.66 12.99
C PHE A 133 -4.89 11.35 14.05
N CYS A 134 -3.70 11.78 13.69
CA CYS A 134 -2.85 12.53 14.61
C CYS A 134 -3.41 13.92 14.92
N PHE A 135 -4.06 14.59 13.97
CA PHE A 135 -4.75 15.85 14.20
C PHE A 135 -5.95 15.66 15.14
N LEU A 136 -6.78 14.64 14.91
CA LEU A 136 -7.89 14.29 15.81
C LEU A 136 -7.38 13.98 17.21
N GLY A 137 -6.36 13.13 17.36
CA GLY A 137 -5.79 12.79 18.66
C GLY A 137 -5.28 14.00 19.41
N ARG A 138 -4.71 14.98 18.71
CA ARG A 138 -4.27 16.24 19.31
C ARG A 138 -5.42 17.09 19.84
N ILE A 139 -6.55 17.11 19.14
CA ILE A 139 -7.72 17.91 19.56
C ILE A 139 -8.48 17.22 20.68
N THR A 140 -8.63 15.90 20.63
CA THR A 140 -9.47 15.15 21.57
C THR A 140 -8.71 14.76 22.83
N ILE A 141 -7.55 14.14 22.71
CA ILE A 141 -6.84 13.51 23.82
C ILE A 141 -5.87 14.49 24.52
N PHE A 142 -5.11 15.27 23.75
CA PHE A 142 -4.03 16.09 24.30
C PHE A 142 -4.44 17.54 24.63
N ARG A 143 -5.58 18.03 24.15
CA ARG A 143 -6.06 19.38 24.45
C ARG A 143 -6.45 19.59 25.93
N PRO A 144 -7.07 18.62 26.62
CA PRO A 144 -7.35 18.74 28.06
C PRO A 144 -6.08 18.81 28.90
N LEU A 145 -5.05 18.02 28.55
CA LEU A 145 -3.79 17.95 29.30
C LEU A 145 -2.94 19.22 29.16
N ALA A 146 -3.00 19.89 28.01
CA ALA A 146 -2.29 21.15 27.79
C ALA A 146 -2.88 22.33 28.58
N LYS A 147 -4.18 22.29 28.92
CA LYS A 147 -4.83 23.31 29.76
C LYS A 147 -4.39 23.22 31.24
N HIS A 148 -4.05 22.04 31.74
CA HIS A 148 -3.63 21.85 33.11
C HIS A 148 -2.22 22.41 33.39
N LYS A 149 -1.33 22.41 32.38
CA LYS A 149 0.07 22.90 32.51
C LYS A 149 0.20 24.43 32.52
N LYS A 150 -0.85 25.19 32.23
CA LYS A 150 -0.87 26.66 32.26
C LYS A 150 -1.45 27.22 33.57
N ARG A 151 -1.77 26.38 34.58
CA ARG A 151 -2.34 26.79 35.87
C ARG A 151 -1.40 26.57 37.06
N ILE A 152 -0.14 26.24 36.84
CA ILE A 152 0.94 26.23 37.81
C ILE A 152 1.98 27.25 37.34
#